data_44e4f1153a10915a035c3c831f3844a3
#
_entry.id   44e4f1153a10915a035c3c831f3844a3
#
_cell.length_a   1.000
_cell.length_b   1.000
_cell.length_c   1.000
_cell.angle_alpha   90.00
_cell.angle_beta   90.00
_cell.angle_gamma   90.00
#
_symmetry.space_group_name_H-M   'P 1'
#
loop_
_entity.id
_entity.type
_entity.pdbx_description
1 polymer ?
#
loop_
_entity_poly.entity_id
_entity_poly.type
_entity_poly.pdbx_seq_one_letter_code
_entity_poly.pdbx_strand_id
1 'polypeptide(L)'
;IKDFEIALADYLDCNLMKLYSENFVSGSYNSNAVDDGKRALRSVILKLISCRDSGKTAEIQFEQSNTMQEQLSALGCLVEFGKPNIHLQKFFMQWQGERLVIDKWFAIQIVRSHPGDTIGKIDTLTKHPLFDMLNPNRFRAVFGSLIANSVAFHQASGVGYAKLADWIIKLDPQNPQTAARICTAFDDWSIYDDARQEKIQYELKRILNQKNLSKDTTDIIAVSYTHLT
;
A
#
# COMPACT_ATOMS: atom_id res chain seq x y z
N ILE A 1 8.05 -14.16 -1.71
CA ILE A 1 6.64 -14.14 -1.23
C ILE A 1 5.72 -14.61 -2.35
N LYS A 2 5.78 -14.01 -3.55
CA LYS A 2 4.88 -14.34 -4.66
C LYS A 2 4.97 -15.80 -5.09
N ASP A 3 6.17 -16.35 -5.21
CA ASP A 3 6.41 -17.76 -5.56
C ASP A 3 5.84 -18.71 -4.48
N PHE A 4 5.94 -18.31 -3.21
CA PHE A 4 5.32 -19.05 -2.11
C PHE A 4 3.79 -19.01 -2.19
N GLU A 5 3.19 -17.87 -2.51
CA GLU A 5 1.73 -17.75 -2.67
C GLU A 5 1.23 -18.62 -3.83
N ILE A 6 1.96 -18.66 -4.94
CA ILE A 6 1.65 -19.54 -6.08
C ILE A 6 1.76 -21.01 -5.66
N ALA A 7 2.87 -21.41 -5.03
CA ALA A 7 3.06 -22.79 -4.58
C ALA A 7 2.00 -23.21 -3.56
N LEU A 8 1.59 -22.31 -2.65
CA LEU A 8 0.51 -22.57 -1.70
C LEU A 8 -0.84 -22.71 -2.41
N ALA A 9 -1.13 -21.87 -3.40
CA ALA A 9 -2.34 -21.93 -4.19
C ALA A 9 -2.41 -23.24 -4.98
N ASP A 10 -1.28 -23.70 -5.52
CA ASP A 10 -1.20 -24.99 -6.23
C ASP A 10 -1.38 -26.18 -5.29
N TYR A 11 -0.79 -26.13 -4.11
CA TYR A 11 -0.94 -27.19 -3.09
C TYR A 11 -2.38 -27.32 -2.59
N LEU A 12 -3.06 -26.20 -2.37
CA LEU A 12 -4.45 -26.20 -1.87
C LEU A 12 -5.49 -26.49 -2.96
N ASP A 13 -5.17 -26.21 -4.20
CA ASP A 13 -5.92 -26.47 -5.44
C ASP A 13 -7.46 -26.48 -5.30
N CYS A 14 -8.10 -27.63 -5.43
CA CYS A 14 -9.57 -27.79 -5.39
C CYS A 14 -10.20 -27.36 -4.05
N ASN A 15 -9.43 -27.33 -2.97
CA ASN A 15 -9.93 -26.89 -1.66
C ASN A 15 -10.15 -25.37 -1.59
N LEU A 16 -9.44 -24.57 -2.42
CA LEU A 16 -9.58 -23.11 -2.38
C LEU A 16 -11.00 -22.66 -2.70
N MET A 17 -11.60 -23.17 -3.77
CA MET A 17 -12.98 -22.80 -4.16
C MET A 17 -14.01 -23.27 -3.13
N LYS A 18 -13.80 -24.43 -2.55
CA LYS A 18 -14.66 -24.95 -1.47
C LYS A 18 -14.59 -24.04 -0.25
N LEU A 19 -13.38 -23.74 0.25
CA LEU A 19 -13.17 -22.87 1.40
C LEU A 19 -13.68 -21.43 1.13
N TYR A 20 -13.50 -20.93 -0.08
CA TYR A 20 -14.02 -19.62 -0.49
C TYR A 20 -15.55 -19.55 -0.40
N SER A 21 -16.24 -20.60 -0.82
CA SER A 21 -17.70 -20.71 -0.78
C SER A 21 -18.24 -20.92 0.63
N GLU A 22 -17.60 -21.76 1.43
CA GLU A 22 -17.99 -22.05 2.82
C GLU A 22 -17.84 -20.83 3.75
N ASN A 23 -16.96 -19.89 3.40
CA ASN A 23 -16.75 -18.66 4.17
C ASN A 23 -17.55 -17.45 3.62
N PHE A 24 -18.53 -17.69 2.78
CA PHE A 24 -19.46 -16.64 2.36
C PHE A 24 -20.40 -16.24 3.52
N VAL A 25 -20.50 -14.95 3.74
CA VAL A 25 -21.43 -14.37 4.73
C VAL A 25 -22.59 -13.75 3.98
N SER A 26 -23.77 -14.36 4.12
CA SER A 26 -25.00 -13.87 3.49
C SER A 26 -25.74 -12.85 4.36
N GLY A 27 -26.62 -12.04 3.74
CA GLY A 27 -27.48 -11.09 4.43
C GLY A 27 -26.88 -9.70 4.62
N SER A 28 -27.54 -8.89 5.47
CA SER A 28 -27.06 -7.55 5.80
C SER A 28 -25.80 -7.60 6.66
N TYR A 29 -24.97 -6.55 6.54
CA TYR A 29 -23.76 -6.45 7.34
C TYR A 29 -24.07 -6.54 8.84
N ASN A 30 -23.37 -7.44 9.52
CA ASN A 30 -23.37 -7.56 10.97
C ASN A 30 -21.92 -7.62 11.45
N SER A 31 -21.59 -6.78 12.44
CA SER A 31 -20.27 -6.73 13.07
C SER A 31 -20.21 -7.76 14.21
N ASN A 32 -19.94 -9.01 13.88
CA ASN A 32 -19.63 -10.04 14.86
C ASN A 32 -18.31 -10.76 14.49
N ALA A 33 -17.60 -11.28 15.50
CA ALA A 33 -16.27 -11.85 15.33
C ALA A 33 -16.25 -13.06 14.38
N VAL A 34 -17.33 -13.84 14.31
CA VAL A 34 -17.40 -15.05 13.45
C VAL A 34 -17.49 -14.62 11.98
N ASP A 35 -18.38 -13.69 11.65
CA ASP A 35 -18.55 -13.21 10.28
C ASP A 35 -17.34 -12.39 9.81
N ASP A 36 -16.72 -11.60 10.69
CA ASP A 36 -15.50 -10.88 10.38
C ASP A 36 -14.34 -11.85 10.13
N GLY A 37 -14.22 -12.93 10.91
CA GLY A 37 -13.25 -13.98 10.68
C GLY A 37 -13.45 -14.69 9.33
N LYS A 38 -14.71 -15.02 8.98
CA LYS A 38 -15.04 -15.60 7.67
C LYS A 38 -14.68 -14.65 6.52
N ARG A 39 -15.02 -13.36 6.59
CA ARG A 39 -14.65 -12.36 5.59
C ARG A 39 -13.14 -12.21 5.44
N ALA A 40 -12.41 -12.22 6.57
CA ALA A 40 -10.95 -12.14 6.56
C ALA A 40 -10.33 -13.36 5.86
N LEU A 41 -10.75 -14.57 6.24
CA LEU A 41 -10.28 -15.81 5.62
C LEU A 41 -10.62 -15.85 4.13
N ARG A 42 -11.86 -15.49 3.77
CA ARG A 42 -12.32 -15.44 2.37
C ARG A 42 -11.48 -14.48 1.54
N SER A 43 -11.05 -13.34 2.12
CA SER A 43 -10.17 -12.37 1.44
C SER A 43 -8.78 -12.94 1.15
N VAL A 44 -8.20 -13.73 2.08
CA VAL A 44 -6.93 -14.43 1.87
C VAL A 44 -7.06 -15.49 0.78
N ILE A 45 -8.13 -16.27 0.84
CA ILE A 45 -8.40 -17.32 -0.17
C ILE A 45 -8.62 -16.68 -1.56
N LEU A 46 -9.36 -15.58 -1.63
CA LEU A 46 -9.55 -14.85 -2.88
C LEU A 46 -8.23 -14.43 -3.52
N LYS A 47 -7.26 -14.00 -2.71
CA LYS A 47 -5.92 -13.64 -3.21
C LYS A 47 -5.21 -14.86 -3.83
N LEU A 48 -5.27 -16.03 -3.17
CA LEU A 48 -4.68 -17.25 -3.69
C LEU A 48 -5.38 -17.75 -4.97
N ILE A 49 -6.69 -17.63 -5.07
CA ILE A 49 -7.43 -17.94 -6.31
C ILE A 49 -7.02 -16.96 -7.43
N SER A 50 -6.94 -15.66 -7.10
CA SER A 50 -6.68 -14.60 -8.09
C SER A 50 -5.30 -14.70 -8.73
N CYS A 51 -4.29 -15.23 -8.03
CA CYS A 51 -2.97 -15.45 -8.62
C CYS A 51 -2.99 -16.55 -9.71
N ARG A 52 -4.00 -17.47 -9.70
CA ARG A 52 -4.17 -18.56 -10.68
C ARG A 52 -5.12 -18.16 -11.81
N ASP A 53 -6.20 -17.44 -11.49
CA ASP A 53 -7.27 -17.12 -12.45
C ASP A 53 -7.16 -15.71 -13.04
N SER A 54 -6.05 -14.99 -12.73
CA SER A 54 -5.81 -13.61 -13.17
C SER A 54 -6.90 -12.63 -12.70
N GLY A 55 -7.45 -12.87 -11.51
CA GLY A 55 -8.43 -12.00 -10.86
C GLY A 55 -9.88 -12.19 -11.32
N LYS A 56 -10.22 -13.25 -12.08
CA LYS A 56 -11.60 -13.49 -12.54
C LYS A 56 -12.58 -13.65 -11.38
N THR A 57 -12.22 -14.43 -10.36
CA THR A 57 -13.06 -14.59 -9.16
C THR A 57 -13.19 -13.29 -8.39
N ALA A 58 -12.12 -12.48 -8.34
CA ALA A 58 -12.17 -11.16 -7.72
C ALA A 58 -13.09 -10.19 -8.47
N GLU A 59 -13.14 -10.26 -9.81
CA GLU A 59 -14.08 -9.47 -10.62
C GLU A 59 -15.53 -9.81 -10.26
N ILE A 60 -15.87 -11.08 -10.18
CA ILE A 60 -17.19 -11.55 -9.76
C ILE A 60 -17.51 -11.08 -8.33
N GLN A 61 -16.58 -11.23 -7.39
CA GLN A 61 -16.79 -10.75 -6.02
C GLN A 61 -17.01 -9.25 -5.99
N PHE A 62 -16.25 -8.46 -6.71
CA PHE A 62 -16.40 -7.01 -6.74
C PHE A 62 -17.82 -6.58 -7.15
N GLU A 63 -18.36 -7.19 -8.21
CA GLU A 63 -19.69 -6.86 -8.74
C GLU A 63 -20.83 -7.35 -7.84
N GLN A 64 -20.64 -8.44 -7.09
CA GLN A 64 -21.67 -9.05 -6.25
C GLN A 64 -21.63 -8.59 -4.80
N SER A 65 -20.53 -7.96 -4.37
CA SER A 65 -20.36 -7.56 -2.96
C SER A 65 -21.25 -6.40 -2.59
N ASN A 66 -21.89 -6.52 -1.44
CA ASN A 66 -22.69 -5.47 -0.81
C ASN A 66 -21.95 -4.76 0.35
N THR A 67 -20.72 -5.16 0.66
CA THR A 67 -19.88 -4.57 1.71
C THR A 67 -18.63 -3.92 1.12
N MET A 68 -18.24 -2.77 1.69
CA MET A 68 -17.00 -2.07 1.30
C MET A 68 -15.76 -2.96 1.50
N GLN A 69 -15.73 -3.78 2.55
CA GLN A 69 -14.60 -4.67 2.85
C GLN A 69 -14.38 -5.71 1.75
N GLU A 70 -15.44 -6.37 1.29
CA GLU A 70 -15.34 -7.38 0.23
C GLU A 70 -15.04 -6.77 -1.13
N GLN A 71 -15.62 -5.59 -1.44
CA GLN A 71 -15.26 -4.83 -2.64
C GLN A 71 -13.78 -4.42 -2.63
N LEU A 72 -13.28 -3.90 -1.50
CA LEU A 72 -11.88 -3.48 -1.38
C LEU A 72 -10.91 -4.66 -1.48
N SER A 73 -11.26 -5.81 -0.88
CA SER A 73 -10.50 -7.06 -1.01
C SER A 73 -10.38 -7.51 -2.47
N ALA A 74 -11.51 -7.53 -3.18
CA ALA A 74 -11.56 -7.87 -4.59
C ALA A 74 -10.78 -6.88 -5.45
N LEU A 75 -10.93 -5.58 -5.18
CA LEU A 75 -10.19 -4.53 -5.86
C LEU A 75 -8.68 -4.68 -5.68
N GLY A 76 -8.22 -5.07 -4.49
CA GLY A 76 -6.82 -5.37 -4.23
C GLY A 76 -6.28 -6.50 -5.10
N CYS A 77 -7.05 -7.59 -5.26
CA CYS A 77 -6.69 -8.68 -6.16
C CYS A 77 -6.67 -8.25 -7.63
N LEU A 78 -7.61 -7.41 -8.05
CA LEU A 78 -7.65 -6.87 -9.42
C LEU A 78 -6.46 -5.94 -9.72
N VAL A 79 -6.01 -5.15 -8.74
CA VAL A 79 -4.81 -4.31 -8.88
C VAL A 79 -3.54 -5.17 -9.02
N GLU A 80 -3.47 -6.28 -8.29
CA GLU A 80 -2.28 -7.15 -8.24
C GLU A 80 -2.21 -8.11 -9.44
N PHE A 81 -3.34 -8.67 -9.87
CA PHE A 81 -3.40 -9.79 -10.82
C PHE A 81 -4.25 -9.54 -12.06
N GLY A 82 -5.13 -8.54 -12.05
CA GLY A 82 -6.17 -8.38 -13.05
C GLY A 82 -6.11 -7.07 -13.83
N LYS A 83 -7.30 -6.58 -14.18
CA LYS A 83 -7.50 -5.33 -14.93
C LYS A 83 -8.33 -4.34 -14.09
N PRO A 84 -7.70 -3.56 -13.21
CA PRO A 84 -8.42 -2.82 -12.17
C PRO A 84 -9.14 -1.56 -12.66
N ASN A 85 -8.84 -1.00 -13.83
CA ASN A 85 -9.22 0.37 -14.20
C ASN A 85 -10.72 0.66 -14.08
N ILE A 86 -11.58 -0.20 -14.63
CA ILE A 86 -13.04 -0.03 -14.55
C ILE A 86 -13.52 -0.15 -13.10
N HIS A 87 -12.99 -1.10 -12.34
CA HIS A 87 -13.38 -1.35 -10.95
C HIS A 87 -12.86 -0.26 -10.00
N LEU A 88 -11.66 0.30 -10.26
CA LEU A 88 -11.16 1.48 -9.55
C LEU A 88 -12.08 2.68 -9.76
N GLN A 89 -12.55 2.90 -10.98
CA GLN A 89 -13.48 3.98 -11.28
C GLN A 89 -14.85 3.75 -10.63
N LYS A 90 -15.41 2.54 -10.73
CA LYS A 90 -16.69 2.18 -10.06
C LYS A 90 -16.60 2.39 -8.56
N PHE A 91 -15.54 1.89 -7.92
CA PHE A 91 -15.32 2.05 -6.49
C PHE A 91 -15.22 3.54 -6.10
N PHE A 92 -14.44 4.31 -6.86
CA PHE A 92 -14.31 5.75 -6.64
C PHE A 92 -15.67 6.46 -6.72
N MET A 93 -16.44 6.23 -7.78
CA MET A 93 -17.76 6.87 -7.98
C MET A 93 -18.74 6.53 -6.87
N GLN A 94 -18.72 5.29 -6.39
CA GLN A 94 -19.58 4.82 -5.30
C GLN A 94 -19.22 5.47 -3.95
N TRP A 95 -17.92 5.64 -3.67
CA TRP A 95 -17.42 6.02 -2.35
C TRP A 95 -16.79 7.41 -2.27
N GLN A 96 -16.86 8.24 -3.31
CA GLN A 96 -16.18 9.54 -3.37
C GLN A 96 -16.59 10.51 -2.26
N GLY A 97 -17.79 10.36 -1.67
CA GLY A 97 -18.23 11.14 -0.51
C GLY A 97 -17.63 10.71 0.83
N GLU A 98 -17.02 9.50 0.89
CA GLU A 98 -16.53 8.90 2.12
C GLU A 98 -15.00 9.04 2.22
N ARG A 99 -14.54 10.09 2.91
CA ARG A 99 -13.11 10.47 2.97
C ARG A 99 -12.17 9.32 3.34
N LEU A 100 -12.53 8.52 4.36
CA LEU A 100 -11.70 7.40 4.83
C LEU A 100 -11.70 6.22 3.84
N VAL A 101 -12.77 6.05 3.06
CA VAL A 101 -12.81 5.02 2.02
C VAL A 101 -11.97 5.45 0.82
N ILE A 102 -11.96 6.75 0.49
CA ILE A 102 -11.09 7.29 -0.54
C ILE A 102 -9.61 7.18 -0.16
N ASP A 103 -9.24 7.32 1.12
CA ASP A 103 -7.88 7.02 1.57
C ASP A 103 -7.49 5.56 1.26
N LYS A 104 -8.41 4.60 1.44
CA LYS A 104 -8.19 3.19 1.06
C LYS A 104 -8.07 3.01 -0.45
N TRP A 105 -8.85 3.77 -1.24
CA TRP A 105 -8.75 3.75 -2.71
C TRP A 105 -7.38 4.24 -3.21
N PHE A 106 -6.81 5.28 -2.59
CA PHE A 106 -5.43 5.69 -2.88
C PHE A 106 -4.44 4.60 -2.50
N ALA A 107 -4.55 4.07 -1.28
CA ALA A 107 -3.63 3.09 -0.72
C ALA A 107 -3.56 1.80 -1.53
N ILE A 108 -4.71 1.23 -1.92
CA ILE A 108 -4.78 -0.07 -2.58
C ILE A 108 -4.06 -0.08 -3.93
N GLN A 109 -4.09 1.03 -4.65
CA GLN A 109 -3.43 1.19 -5.95
C GLN A 109 -1.89 1.16 -5.86
N ILE A 110 -1.35 1.50 -4.70
CA ILE A 110 0.10 1.55 -4.46
C ILE A 110 0.56 0.26 -3.77
N VAL A 111 -0.08 -0.13 -2.67
CA VAL A 111 0.35 -1.29 -1.88
C VAL A 111 0.24 -2.61 -2.65
N ARG A 112 -0.65 -2.68 -3.63
CA ARG A 112 -0.88 -3.88 -4.48
C ARG A 112 -0.29 -3.75 -5.89
N SER A 113 0.35 -2.62 -6.22
CA SER A 113 0.93 -2.45 -7.56
C SER A 113 2.18 -3.29 -7.75
N HIS A 114 2.43 -3.65 -9.02
CA HIS A 114 3.72 -4.21 -9.39
C HIS A 114 4.84 -3.21 -9.11
N PRO A 115 6.00 -3.64 -8.57
CA PRO A 115 7.08 -2.74 -8.18
C PRO A 115 7.51 -1.76 -9.28
N GLY A 116 7.60 -2.23 -10.54
CA GLY A 116 7.97 -1.39 -11.68
C GLY A 116 7.00 -0.25 -11.99
N ASP A 117 5.73 -0.39 -11.60
CA ASP A 117 4.67 0.58 -11.90
C ASP A 117 4.38 1.54 -10.73
N THR A 118 4.86 1.19 -9.53
CA THR A 118 4.49 1.87 -8.28
C THR A 118 4.79 3.36 -8.31
N ILE A 119 5.97 3.75 -8.77
CA ILE A 119 6.38 5.17 -8.82
C ILE A 119 5.52 5.95 -9.80
N GLY A 120 5.25 5.42 -10.99
CA GLY A 120 4.36 6.05 -11.96
C GLY A 120 2.93 6.22 -11.45
N LYS A 121 2.44 5.25 -10.66
CA LYS A 121 1.13 5.37 -10.00
C LYS A 121 1.12 6.46 -8.94
N ILE A 122 2.17 6.59 -8.13
CA ILE A 122 2.32 7.68 -7.18
C ILE A 122 2.29 9.03 -7.90
N ASP A 123 3.03 9.17 -9.01
CA ASP A 123 3.05 10.41 -9.80
C ASP A 123 1.68 10.78 -10.37
N THR A 124 0.88 9.77 -10.71
CA THR A 124 -0.50 9.97 -11.17
C THR A 124 -1.43 10.35 -10.02
N LEU A 125 -1.36 9.62 -8.92
CA LEU A 125 -2.24 9.81 -7.77
C LEU A 125 -1.97 11.12 -7.02
N THR A 126 -0.72 11.58 -6.98
CA THR A 126 -0.38 12.87 -6.37
C THR A 126 -0.82 14.08 -7.20
N LYS A 127 -1.24 13.88 -8.46
CA LYS A 127 -1.89 14.89 -9.30
C LYS A 127 -3.42 14.83 -9.24
N HIS A 128 -3.98 13.82 -8.58
CA HIS A 128 -5.43 13.68 -8.47
C HIS A 128 -6.04 14.82 -7.65
N PRO A 129 -7.21 15.41 -8.05
CA PRO A 129 -7.81 16.57 -7.36
C PRO A 129 -8.09 16.35 -5.87
N LEU A 130 -8.33 15.10 -5.46
CA LEU A 130 -8.54 14.75 -4.05
C LEU A 130 -7.25 14.45 -3.28
N PHE A 131 -6.07 14.51 -3.93
CA PHE A 131 -4.82 14.39 -3.19
C PHE A 131 -4.51 15.72 -2.49
N ASP A 132 -4.37 15.63 -1.17
CA ASP A 132 -3.99 16.75 -0.32
C ASP A 132 -2.81 16.30 0.55
N MET A 133 -1.64 16.85 0.29
CA MET A 133 -0.42 16.49 1.04
C MET A 133 -0.44 16.99 2.48
N LEU A 134 -1.26 18.02 2.79
CA LEU A 134 -1.38 18.56 4.14
C LEU A 134 -2.33 17.72 5.02
N ASN A 135 -3.16 16.88 4.40
CA ASN A 135 -3.95 15.91 5.13
C ASN A 135 -3.10 14.68 5.47
N PRO A 136 -2.77 14.44 6.77
CA PRO A 136 -1.88 13.36 7.15
C PRO A 136 -2.38 11.96 6.75
N ASN A 137 -3.71 11.73 6.73
CA ASN A 137 -4.27 10.46 6.31
C ASN A 137 -4.10 10.24 4.82
N ARG A 138 -4.37 11.27 4.00
CA ARG A 138 -4.21 11.22 2.55
C ARG A 138 -2.74 11.05 2.16
N PHE A 139 -1.83 11.77 2.81
CA PHE A 139 -0.39 11.63 2.60
C PHE A 139 0.07 10.21 2.93
N ARG A 140 -0.34 9.66 4.08
CA ARG A 140 -0.02 8.28 4.48
C ARG A 140 -0.68 7.23 3.59
N ALA A 141 -1.86 7.50 3.06
CA ALA A 141 -2.50 6.59 2.10
C ALA A 141 -1.65 6.40 0.83
N VAL A 142 -0.86 7.39 0.44
CA VAL A 142 0.07 7.30 -0.69
C VAL A 142 1.45 6.80 -0.25
N PHE A 143 2.13 7.54 0.63
CA PHE A 143 3.54 7.26 0.96
C PHE A 143 3.71 6.16 2.01
N GLY A 144 2.78 6.00 2.94
CA GLY A 144 2.73 4.82 3.80
C GLY A 144 2.47 3.53 3.03
N SER A 145 1.70 3.62 1.93
CA SER A 145 1.49 2.46 1.05
C SER A 145 2.69 2.14 0.16
N LEU A 146 3.51 3.13 -0.20
CA LEU A 146 4.81 2.89 -0.83
C LEU A 146 5.72 2.09 0.11
N ILE A 147 5.83 2.52 1.37
CA ILE A 147 6.63 1.84 2.40
C ILE A 147 6.12 0.40 2.63
N ALA A 148 4.81 0.22 2.72
CA ALA A 148 4.18 -1.08 2.89
C ALA A 148 4.37 -2.02 1.69
N ASN A 149 4.56 -1.49 0.48
CA ASN A 149 4.99 -2.25 -0.69
C ASN A 149 6.52 -2.43 -0.67
N SER A 150 7.01 -3.27 0.24
CA SER A 150 8.45 -3.44 0.51
C SER A 150 9.26 -3.72 -0.76
N VAL A 151 8.73 -4.49 -1.71
CA VAL A 151 9.43 -4.81 -2.96
C VAL A 151 9.59 -3.56 -3.84
N ALA A 152 8.61 -2.68 -3.86
CA ALA A 152 8.68 -1.41 -4.59
C ALA A 152 9.57 -0.39 -3.86
N PHE A 153 9.45 -0.30 -2.54
CA PHE A 153 10.22 0.65 -1.73
C PHE A 153 11.71 0.33 -1.75
N HIS A 154 12.06 -0.96 -1.59
CA HIS A 154 13.44 -1.42 -1.52
C HIS A 154 13.99 -1.93 -2.86
N GLN A 155 13.51 -1.42 -3.99
CA GLN A 155 14.10 -1.75 -5.29
C GLN A 155 15.59 -1.41 -5.32
N ALA A 156 16.38 -2.26 -5.97
CA ALA A 156 17.84 -2.09 -6.11
C ALA A 156 18.23 -0.74 -6.76
N SER A 157 17.34 -0.14 -7.55
CA SER A 157 17.53 1.19 -8.14
C SER A 157 17.54 2.33 -7.12
N GLY A 158 16.89 2.15 -5.94
CA GLY A 158 16.72 3.19 -4.92
C GLY A 158 15.61 4.21 -5.23
N VAL A 159 14.84 4.03 -6.30
CA VAL A 159 13.80 5.00 -6.71
C VAL A 159 12.71 5.19 -5.65
N GLY A 160 12.42 4.15 -4.83
CA GLY A 160 11.48 4.25 -3.71
C GLY A 160 11.96 5.22 -2.64
N TYR A 161 13.25 5.14 -2.29
CA TYR A 161 13.89 6.03 -1.32
C TYR A 161 13.91 7.48 -1.80
N ALA A 162 14.35 7.69 -3.05
CA ALA A 162 14.38 9.00 -3.66
C ALA A 162 12.98 9.64 -3.71
N LYS A 163 11.95 8.85 -4.12
CA LYS A 163 10.58 9.33 -4.18
C LYS A 163 10.06 9.76 -2.80
N LEU A 164 10.32 8.96 -1.76
CA LEU A 164 9.91 9.31 -0.40
C LEU A 164 10.64 10.56 0.09
N ALA A 165 11.95 10.65 -0.12
CA ALA A 165 12.76 11.81 0.28
C ALA A 165 12.31 13.11 -0.38
N ASP A 166 11.97 13.09 -1.68
CA ASP A 166 11.43 14.26 -2.39
C ASP A 166 10.17 14.81 -1.70
N TRP A 167 9.29 13.90 -1.27
CA TRP A 167 8.04 14.31 -0.64
C TRP A 167 8.20 14.69 0.83
N ILE A 168 9.17 14.11 1.55
CA ILE A 168 9.55 14.58 2.89
C ILE A 168 10.05 16.05 2.79
N ILE A 169 10.97 16.33 1.89
CA ILE A 169 11.52 17.68 1.69
C ILE A 169 10.42 18.67 1.33
N LYS A 170 9.46 18.26 0.50
CA LYS A 170 8.34 19.12 0.11
C LYS A 170 7.33 19.34 1.25
N LEU A 171 7.09 18.32 2.07
CA LEU A 171 6.10 18.37 3.14
C LEU A 171 6.62 19.08 4.40
N ASP A 172 7.89 18.88 4.75
CA ASP A 172 8.47 19.31 6.01
C ASP A 172 8.20 20.78 6.37
N PRO A 173 8.36 21.77 5.45
CA PRO A 173 8.09 23.19 5.75
C PRO A 173 6.62 23.47 6.09
N GLN A 174 5.68 22.59 5.73
CA GLN A 174 4.24 22.80 5.87
C GLN A 174 3.61 21.92 6.95
N ASN A 175 4.17 20.72 7.16
CA ASN A 175 3.71 19.76 8.17
C ASN A 175 4.88 18.94 8.71
N PRO A 176 5.70 19.55 9.60
CA PRO A 176 6.90 18.91 10.17
C PRO A 176 6.60 17.59 10.87
N GLN A 177 5.51 17.51 11.63
CA GLN A 177 5.15 16.31 12.39
C GLN A 177 4.87 15.10 11.48
N THR A 178 4.18 15.32 10.37
CA THR A 178 3.91 14.24 9.41
C THR A 178 5.18 13.88 8.64
N ALA A 179 6.02 14.86 8.29
CA ALA A 179 7.30 14.63 7.63
C ALA A 179 8.25 13.83 8.53
N ALA A 180 8.44 14.24 9.78
CA ALA A 180 9.26 13.54 10.77
C ALA A 180 8.77 12.09 10.97
N ARG A 181 7.46 11.90 11.14
CA ARG A 181 6.89 10.56 11.34
C ARG A 181 7.14 9.62 10.16
N ILE A 182 7.10 10.11 8.92
CA ILE A 182 7.32 9.24 7.76
C ILE A 182 8.81 8.93 7.54
N CYS A 183 9.74 9.73 8.12
CA CYS A 183 11.18 9.47 8.09
C CYS A 183 11.55 8.15 8.77
N THR A 184 10.74 7.66 9.73
CA THR A 184 10.97 6.35 10.38
C THR A 184 10.98 5.17 9.40
N ALA A 185 10.52 5.37 8.15
CA ALA A 185 10.69 4.39 7.09
C ALA A 185 12.16 4.04 6.77
N PHE A 186 13.08 4.85 7.23
CA PHE A 186 14.52 4.65 7.04
C PHE A 186 15.23 4.10 8.28
N ASP A 187 14.55 3.88 9.42
CA ASP A 187 15.20 3.49 10.69
C ASP A 187 15.97 2.16 10.58
N ASP A 188 15.41 1.19 9.86
CA ASP A 188 16.01 -0.14 9.69
C ASP A 188 16.99 -0.23 8.52
N TRP A 189 17.53 0.90 8.02
CA TRP A 189 18.36 0.92 6.82
C TRP A 189 19.61 0.03 6.90
N SER A 190 20.17 -0.18 8.10
CA SER A 190 21.38 -0.95 8.33
C SER A 190 21.23 -2.48 8.12
N ILE A 191 19.98 -2.99 8.06
CA ILE A 191 19.72 -4.43 7.83
C ILE A 191 19.80 -4.83 6.35
N TYR A 192 19.86 -3.86 5.43
CA TYR A 192 19.90 -4.11 3.99
C TYR A 192 21.34 -4.33 3.49
N ASP A 193 21.48 -4.76 2.25
CA ASP A 193 22.78 -4.87 1.58
C ASP A 193 23.44 -3.49 1.37
N ASP A 194 24.78 -3.50 1.21
CA ASP A 194 25.59 -2.27 1.11
C ASP A 194 25.08 -1.31 0.04
N ALA A 195 24.66 -1.82 -1.12
CA ALA A 195 24.18 -1.00 -2.22
C ALA A 195 22.87 -0.27 -1.89
N ARG A 196 21.98 -0.89 -1.09
CA ARG A 196 20.77 -0.24 -0.58
C ARG A 196 21.09 0.72 0.55
N GLN A 197 21.98 0.34 1.46
CA GLN A 197 22.45 1.20 2.54
C GLN A 197 23.03 2.52 2.00
N GLU A 198 23.92 2.47 1.01
CA GLU A 198 24.49 3.66 0.37
C GLU A 198 23.41 4.60 -0.20
N LYS A 199 22.41 4.03 -0.87
CA LYS A 199 21.30 4.83 -1.44
C LYS A 199 20.41 5.46 -0.37
N ILE A 200 20.09 4.72 0.70
CA ILE A 200 19.31 5.25 1.82
C ILE A 200 20.11 6.38 2.51
N GLN A 201 21.38 6.15 2.80
CA GLN A 201 22.25 7.18 3.40
C GLN A 201 22.37 8.42 2.53
N TYR A 202 22.46 8.25 1.20
CA TYR A 202 22.46 9.38 0.27
C TYR A 202 21.18 10.23 0.42
N GLU A 203 20.02 9.59 0.48
CA GLU A 203 18.73 10.30 0.63
C GLU A 203 18.58 10.95 2.02
N LEU A 204 19.01 10.28 3.09
CA LEU A 204 19.05 10.86 4.43
C LEU A 204 19.93 12.12 4.48
N LYS A 205 21.13 12.08 3.90
CA LYS A 205 22.01 13.24 3.76
C LYS A 205 21.36 14.35 2.94
N ARG A 206 20.66 14.00 1.85
CA ARG A 206 19.96 14.97 1.00
C ARG A 206 18.86 15.70 1.76
N ILE A 207 18.12 15.01 2.62
CA ILE A 207 17.10 15.63 3.48
C ILE A 207 17.78 16.53 4.52
N LEU A 208 18.80 16.04 5.24
CA LEU A 208 19.52 16.83 6.26
C LEU A 208 20.15 18.12 5.72
N ASN A 209 20.55 18.13 4.45
CA ASN A 209 21.15 19.30 3.81
C ASN A 209 20.14 20.38 3.39
N GLN A 210 18.84 20.21 3.69
CA GLN A 210 17.85 21.25 3.40
C GLN A 210 17.99 22.44 4.37
N LYS A 211 18.06 23.66 3.85
CA LYS A 211 18.33 24.89 4.64
C LYS A 211 17.26 25.17 5.70
N ASN A 212 16.03 24.77 5.49
CA ASN A 212 14.88 25.07 6.35
C ASN A 212 14.23 23.78 6.88
N LEU A 213 15.03 22.73 7.11
CA LEU A 213 14.52 21.50 7.68
C LEU A 213 14.05 21.76 9.12
N SER A 214 12.87 21.26 9.45
CA SER A 214 12.33 21.36 10.81
C SER A 214 13.21 20.61 11.82
N LYS A 215 13.11 21.03 13.09
CA LYS A 215 13.80 20.35 14.17
C LYS A 215 13.31 18.92 14.33
N ASP A 216 11.99 18.69 14.23
CA ASP A 216 11.39 17.37 14.38
C ASP A 216 11.96 16.36 13.36
N THR A 217 12.03 16.75 12.09
CA THR A 217 12.60 15.91 11.01
C THR A 217 14.11 15.74 11.17
N THR A 218 14.82 16.80 11.58
CA THR A 218 16.26 16.72 11.84
C THR A 218 16.58 15.73 12.97
N ASP A 219 15.86 15.80 14.08
CA ASP A 219 16.10 14.95 15.24
C ASP A 219 15.84 13.46 14.92
N ILE A 220 14.75 13.15 14.20
CA ILE A 220 14.46 11.76 13.77
C ILE A 220 15.55 11.23 12.84
N ILE A 221 15.93 11.98 11.80
CA ILE A 221 16.95 11.51 10.84
C ILE A 221 18.32 11.42 11.51
N ALA A 222 18.68 12.33 12.42
CA ALA A 222 19.95 12.24 13.15
C ALA A 222 20.02 10.99 13.99
N VAL A 223 18.94 10.59 14.68
CA VAL A 223 18.86 9.33 15.42
C VAL A 223 19.04 8.14 14.48
N SER A 224 18.28 8.07 13.40
CA SER A 224 18.40 6.99 12.42
C SER A 224 19.81 6.89 11.81
N TYR A 225 20.52 8.03 11.68
CA TYR A 225 21.88 8.07 11.13
C TYR A 225 22.97 7.72 12.16
N THR A 226 22.75 7.99 13.46
CA THR A 226 23.76 7.76 14.52
C THR A 226 23.77 6.34 15.08
N HIS A 227 22.81 5.50 14.79
CA HIS A 227 22.86 4.06 15.13
C HIS A 227 23.99 3.29 14.41
N LEU A 228 25.01 4.01 13.89
CA LEU A 228 26.20 3.51 13.18
C LEU A 228 27.47 3.50 14.04
N THR A 229 27.43 4.02 15.24
CA THR A 229 28.56 3.99 16.18
C THR A 229 28.21 3.14 17.40
#